data_4bf8fd346291528dd47df342bae06d58
#
_entry.id   4bf8fd346291528dd47df342bae06d58
#
_cell.length_a   1.000
_cell.length_b   1.000
_cell.length_c   1.000
_cell.angle_alpha   90.00
_cell.angle_beta   90.00
_cell.angle_gamma   90.00
#
_symmetry.space_group_name_H-M   'P 1'
#
loop_
_entity.id
_entity.type
_entity.pdbx_description
1 polymer ?
#
loop_
_entity_poly.entity_id
_entity_poly.type
_entity_poly.pdbx_seq_one_letter_code
_entity_poly.pdbx_strand_id
1 'polypeptide(L)'
;MQWAVSDLAFAGFNKKYLSGLPLTYNIEFFYEFGTDHYWDTVLLPLAQNNKEKRTFSIHGPCVAVNLADSGDEYYLKAYAQTFTYAQKIKAEFVVVHTNEIYHGEFAAVKELVYQRLTEVISLAQSYGVQVVIENVGLRPCGSLLFDFEEYLALFERYPQALALMDTGHAHVNGWNITE
;
A
#
# COMPACT_ATOMS: atom_id res chain seq x y z
N MET A 1 3.82 -9.91 -18.87
CA MET A 1 2.94 -9.43 -17.79
C MET A 1 3.10 -10.38 -16.64
N GLN A 2 3.36 -9.89 -15.45
CA GLN A 2 3.43 -10.69 -14.22
C GLN A 2 2.16 -10.47 -13.42
N TRP A 3 1.62 -11.54 -12.84
CA TRP A 3 0.43 -11.47 -12.00
C TRP A 3 0.82 -11.66 -10.54
N ALA A 4 0.23 -10.85 -9.66
CA ALA A 4 0.28 -11.05 -8.23
C ALA A 4 -1.12 -11.35 -7.70
N VAL A 5 -1.18 -12.09 -6.60
CA VAL A 5 -2.41 -12.38 -5.87
C VAL A 5 -2.26 -11.78 -4.48
N SER A 6 -3.21 -10.93 -4.09
CA SER A 6 -3.25 -10.40 -2.74
C SER A 6 -3.78 -11.45 -1.76
N ASP A 7 -3.15 -11.58 -0.60
CA ASP A 7 -3.60 -12.47 0.48
C ASP A 7 -4.92 -12.00 1.11
N LEU A 8 -5.34 -10.77 0.82
CA LEU A 8 -6.67 -10.26 1.15
C LEU A 8 -7.78 -11.18 0.62
N ALA A 9 -7.58 -11.79 -0.57
CA ALA A 9 -8.52 -12.74 -1.15
C ALA A 9 -8.71 -14.02 -0.32
N PHE A 10 -7.80 -14.30 0.61
CA PHE A 10 -7.77 -15.52 1.42
C PHE A 10 -7.87 -15.24 2.92
N ALA A 11 -8.43 -14.12 3.32
CA ALA A 11 -8.56 -13.72 4.72
C ALA A 11 -9.05 -14.87 5.62
N GLY A 12 -8.26 -15.16 6.66
CA GLY A 12 -8.54 -16.26 7.59
C GLY A 12 -8.06 -17.66 7.16
N PHE A 13 -7.61 -17.86 5.91
CA PHE A 13 -7.15 -19.17 5.40
C PHE A 13 -5.81 -19.09 4.68
N ASN A 14 -5.07 -18.04 4.89
CA ASN A 14 -3.91 -17.60 4.11
C ASN A 14 -2.84 -18.68 3.90
N LYS A 15 -2.40 -19.35 4.96
CA LYS A 15 -1.31 -20.33 4.87
C LYS A 15 -1.62 -21.48 3.90
N LYS A 16 -2.84 -22.00 3.94
CA LYS A 16 -3.27 -23.13 3.10
C LYS A 16 -3.31 -22.73 1.62
N TYR A 17 -3.88 -21.57 1.33
CA TYR A 17 -4.08 -21.14 -0.07
C TYR A 17 -2.80 -20.56 -0.68
N LEU A 18 -2.04 -19.77 0.09
CA LEU A 18 -0.78 -19.21 -0.39
C LEU A 18 0.24 -20.31 -0.75
N SER A 19 0.31 -21.39 0.04
CA SER A 19 1.20 -22.52 -0.28
C SER A 19 0.77 -23.31 -1.51
N GLY A 20 -0.51 -23.25 -1.88
CA GLY A 20 -1.08 -23.90 -3.05
C GLY A 20 -1.11 -23.05 -4.32
N LEU A 21 -0.75 -21.78 -4.25
CA LEU A 21 -0.70 -20.92 -5.43
C LEU A 21 0.36 -21.40 -6.43
N PRO A 22 0.03 -21.43 -7.74
CA PRO A 22 1.03 -21.70 -8.77
C PRO A 22 2.20 -20.74 -8.65
N LEU A 23 3.42 -21.26 -8.83
CA LEU A 23 4.66 -20.49 -8.63
C LEU A 23 4.85 -19.36 -9.68
N THR A 24 4.01 -19.33 -10.70
CA THR A 24 3.95 -18.25 -11.69
C THR A 24 3.26 -16.96 -11.19
N TYR A 25 2.59 -17.04 -10.04
CA TYR A 25 1.98 -15.87 -9.41
C TYR A 25 2.89 -15.31 -8.32
N ASN A 26 3.07 -14.00 -8.34
CA ASN A 26 3.63 -13.24 -7.23
C ASN A 26 2.61 -13.10 -6.09
N ILE A 27 3.03 -12.66 -4.93
CA ILE A 27 2.15 -12.51 -3.77
C ILE A 27 2.27 -11.09 -3.23
N GLU A 28 1.12 -10.47 -3.01
CA GLU A 28 0.99 -9.26 -2.22
C GLU A 28 0.45 -9.62 -0.84
N PHE A 29 1.15 -9.16 0.20
CA PHE A 29 0.73 -9.32 1.59
C PHE A 29 0.02 -8.07 2.08
N PHE A 30 -1.15 -8.24 2.70
CA PHE A 30 -1.95 -7.15 3.22
C PHE A 30 -1.59 -6.89 4.68
N TYR A 31 -1.20 -5.65 5.02
CA TYR A 31 -0.68 -5.29 6.34
C TYR A 31 -1.64 -5.68 7.48
N GLU A 32 -2.94 -5.44 7.32
CA GLU A 32 -3.94 -5.66 8.36
C GLU A 32 -4.12 -7.12 8.78
N PHE A 33 -3.64 -8.07 7.98
CA PHE A 33 -3.56 -9.48 8.36
C PHE A 33 -2.24 -9.81 9.05
N GLY A 34 -1.27 -8.90 9.01
CA GLY A 34 0.07 -9.06 9.54
C GLY A 34 0.14 -8.73 11.01
N THR A 35 -0.30 -9.64 11.88
CA THR A 35 0.30 -9.63 13.22
C THR A 35 1.75 -10.09 13.10
N ASP A 36 2.62 -9.72 14.02
CA ASP A 36 4.01 -10.20 14.04
C ASP A 36 4.06 -11.72 13.91
N HIS A 37 3.14 -12.43 14.58
CA HIS A 37 3.04 -13.88 14.50
C HIS A 37 2.73 -14.38 13.07
N TYR A 38 1.79 -13.77 12.35
CA TYR A 38 1.45 -14.14 10.98
C TYR A 38 2.63 -13.87 10.03
N TRP A 39 3.26 -12.72 10.14
CA TRP A 39 4.36 -12.36 9.29
C TRP A 39 5.58 -13.23 9.52
N ASP A 40 5.90 -13.57 10.78
CA ASP A 40 7.00 -14.44 11.12
C ASP A 40 6.75 -15.90 10.75
N THR A 41 5.50 -16.37 10.82
CA THR A 41 5.15 -17.78 10.59
C THR A 41 4.70 -18.08 9.17
N VAL A 42 4.26 -17.11 8.41
CA VAL A 42 3.76 -17.27 7.02
C VAL A 42 4.63 -16.52 6.03
N LEU A 43 4.73 -15.19 6.14
CA LEU A 43 5.40 -14.35 5.17
C LEU A 43 6.91 -14.64 5.09
N LEU A 44 7.62 -14.60 6.19
CA LEU A 44 9.06 -14.86 6.20
C LEU A 44 9.43 -16.26 5.71
N PRO A 45 8.76 -17.35 6.14
CA PRO A 45 9.03 -18.69 5.61
C PRO A 45 8.74 -18.82 4.11
N LEU A 46 7.68 -18.19 3.60
CA LEU A 46 7.40 -18.18 2.16
C LEU A 46 8.51 -17.48 1.38
N ALA A 47 8.97 -16.34 1.86
CA ALA A 47 10.05 -15.60 1.22
C ALA A 47 11.40 -16.32 1.29
N GLN A 48 11.74 -16.94 2.44
CA GLN A 48 12.97 -17.70 2.63
C GLN A 48 13.02 -18.97 1.80
N ASN A 49 11.88 -19.65 1.63
CA ASN A 49 11.77 -20.88 0.84
C ASN A 49 11.46 -20.63 -0.64
N ASN A 50 11.59 -19.40 -1.09
CA ASN A 50 11.26 -18.97 -2.45
C ASN A 50 12.27 -19.46 -3.49
N LYS A 51 12.29 -20.77 -3.76
CA LYS A 51 13.17 -21.40 -4.77
C LYS A 51 12.84 -20.95 -6.19
N GLU A 52 11.63 -20.53 -6.44
CA GLU A 52 11.06 -20.27 -7.77
C GLU A 52 11.15 -18.79 -8.19
N LYS A 53 11.83 -17.95 -7.40
CA LYS A 53 12.04 -16.52 -7.70
C LYS A 53 10.72 -15.71 -7.87
N ARG A 54 9.66 -16.13 -7.22
CA ARG A 54 8.44 -15.34 -7.06
C ARG A 54 8.78 -14.03 -6.38
N THR A 55 8.16 -12.93 -6.80
CA THR A 55 8.32 -11.65 -6.15
C THR A 55 7.22 -11.40 -5.12
N PHE A 56 7.49 -10.49 -4.21
CA PHE A 56 6.59 -10.11 -3.13
C PHE A 56 6.40 -8.60 -3.11
N SER A 57 5.21 -8.18 -2.76
CA SER A 57 4.89 -6.80 -2.40
C SER A 57 4.12 -6.78 -1.09
N ILE A 58 4.00 -5.63 -0.48
CA ILE A 58 3.18 -5.42 0.70
C ILE A 58 2.20 -4.30 0.41
N HIS A 59 0.91 -4.58 0.56
CA HIS A 59 -0.09 -3.54 0.68
C HIS A 59 0.05 -2.93 2.08
N GLY A 60 0.48 -1.69 2.15
CA GLY A 60 0.71 -0.99 3.41
C GLY A 60 -0.56 -0.76 4.23
N PRO A 61 -0.43 -0.26 5.45
CA PRO A 61 -1.58 -0.02 6.30
C PRO A 61 -2.54 1.00 5.69
N CYS A 62 -3.82 0.65 5.58
CA CYS A 62 -4.85 1.51 5.03
C CYS A 62 -6.16 1.49 5.85
N VAL A 63 -6.35 0.49 6.72
CA VAL A 63 -7.47 0.44 7.65
C VAL A 63 -7.05 0.94 9.03
N ALA A 64 -5.88 0.50 9.49
CA ALA A 64 -5.31 0.89 10.78
C ALA A 64 -4.66 2.29 10.76
N VAL A 65 -4.42 2.85 9.58
CA VAL A 65 -3.72 4.13 9.34
C VAL A 65 -4.50 4.96 8.34
N ASN A 66 -4.61 6.25 8.62
CA ASN A 66 -5.18 7.21 7.68
C ASN A 66 -4.34 8.50 7.65
N LEU A 67 -3.62 8.72 6.56
CA LEU A 67 -2.76 9.90 6.43
C LEU A 67 -3.54 11.22 6.44
N ALA A 68 -4.86 11.18 6.23
CA ALA A 68 -5.74 12.35 6.28
C ALA A 68 -6.35 12.62 7.67
N ASP A 69 -6.11 11.75 8.65
CA ASP A 69 -6.59 11.94 10.03
C ASP A 69 -5.50 12.56 10.90
N SER A 70 -5.68 13.83 11.29
CA SER A 70 -4.73 14.54 12.17
C SER A 70 -4.52 13.87 13.52
N GLY A 71 -5.49 13.07 14.00
CA GLY A 71 -5.41 12.31 15.24
C GLY A 71 -4.61 10.99 15.12
N ASP A 72 -4.30 10.54 13.89
CA ASP A 72 -3.48 9.35 13.69
C ASP A 72 -2.01 9.65 13.95
N GLU A 73 -1.54 9.29 15.15
CA GLU A 73 -0.13 9.37 15.54
C GLU A 73 0.62 8.04 15.31
N TYR A 74 -0.10 6.99 14.88
CA TYR A 74 0.46 5.65 14.74
C TYR A 74 1.08 5.38 13.37
N TYR A 75 0.75 6.16 12.34
CA TYR A 75 1.11 5.88 10.95
C TYR A 75 2.61 5.63 10.71
N LEU A 76 3.51 6.43 11.27
CA LEU A 76 4.96 6.22 11.10
C LEU A 76 5.44 4.91 11.71
N LYS A 77 4.87 4.52 12.86
CA LYS A 77 5.21 3.25 13.50
C LYS A 77 4.73 2.07 12.66
N ALA A 78 3.52 2.14 12.12
CA ALA A 78 2.96 1.11 11.25
C ALA A 78 3.78 0.97 9.97
N TYR A 79 4.14 2.09 9.33
CA TYR A 79 4.99 2.06 8.14
C TYR A 79 6.42 1.58 8.45
N ALA A 80 7.01 1.95 9.59
CA ALA A 80 8.33 1.43 9.99
C ALA A 80 8.31 -0.10 10.15
N GLN A 81 7.25 -0.67 10.73
CA GLN A 81 7.05 -2.10 10.82
C GLN A 81 6.90 -2.73 9.42
N THR A 82 6.06 -2.15 8.57
CA THR A 82 5.85 -2.58 7.19
C THR A 82 7.18 -2.61 6.41
N PHE A 83 7.97 -1.54 6.48
CA PHE A 83 9.25 -1.44 5.77
C PHE A 83 10.30 -2.41 6.33
N THR A 84 10.27 -2.70 7.63
CA THR A 84 11.10 -3.74 8.22
C THR A 84 10.83 -5.10 7.59
N TYR A 85 9.56 -5.48 7.41
CA TYR A 85 9.22 -6.74 6.76
C TYR A 85 9.47 -6.70 5.25
N ALA A 86 9.15 -5.58 4.59
CA ALA A 86 9.47 -5.40 3.18
C ALA A 86 10.96 -5.61 2.88
N GLN A 87 11.84 -5.07 3.72
CA GLN A 87 13.29 -5.29 3.62
C GLN A 87 13.67 -6.75 3.84
N LYS A 88 13.12 -7.42 4.88
CA LYS A 88 13.41 -8.83 5.19
C LYS A 88 13.04 -9.77 4.06
N ILE A 89 11.91 -9.52 3.36
CA ILE A 89 11.44 -10.37 2.27
C ILE A 89 11.91 -9.88 0.89
N LYS A 90 12.64 -8.77 0.84
CA LYS A 90 13.02 -8.09 -0.41
C LYS A 90 11.81 -7.78 -1.28
N ALA A 91 10.79 -7.19 -0.68
CA ALA A 91 9.59 -6.78 -1.42
C ALA A 91 9.97 -5.82 -2.55
N GLU A 92 9.32 -5.96 -3.70
CA GLU A 92 9.52 -5.05 -4.82
C GLU A 92 9.05 -3.64 -4.49
N PHE A 93 7.94 -3.54 -3.76
CA PHE A 93 7.39 -2.25 -3.32
C PHE A 93 6.44 -2.42 -2.13
N VAL A 94 6.10 -1.29 -1.53
CA VAL A 94 5.03 -1.15 -0.55
C VAL A 94 4.00 -0.16 -1.07
N VAL A 95 2.72 -0.54 -1.03
CA VAL A 95 1.60 0.32 -1.42
C VAL A 95 1.28 1.30 -0.29
N VAL A 96 1.04 2.55 -0.65
CA VAL A 96 0.66 3.63 0.28
C VAL A 96 -0.60 4.30 -0.22
N HIS A 97 -1.64 4.37 0.62
CA HIS A 97 -2.83 5.17 0.37
C HIS A 97 -2.61 6.62 0.78
N THR A 98 -3.17 7.56 0.03
CA THR A 98 -3.15 8.97 0.41
C THR A 98 -4.09 9.26 1.57
N ASN A 99 -5.27 8.63 1.57
CA ASN A 99 -6.29 8.82 2.60
C ASN A 99 -7.30 7.67 2.58
N GLU A 100 -8.03 7.55 3.68
CA GLU A 100 -9.29 6.82 3.74
C GLU A 100 -10.45 7.84 3.80
N ILE A 101 -11.19 7.89 4.89
CA ILE A 101 -12.18 8.95 5.16
C ILE A 101 -11.44 10.16 5.75
N TYR A 102 -11.81 11.36 5.37
CA TYR A 102 -11.28 12.57 5.99
C TYR A 102 -12.38 13.48 6.51
N HIS A 103 -12.02 14.28 7.49
CA HIS A 103 -12.88 15.31 8.11
C HIS A 103 -12.09 16.62 8.20
N GLY A 104 -12.81 17.73 8.10
CA GLY A 104 -12.20 19.05 8.21
C GLY A 104 -12.14 19.81 6.90
N GLU A 105 -11.38 20.88 6.90
CA GLU A 105 -11.23 21.76 5.74
C GLU A 105 -10.32 21.10 4.69
N PHE A 106 -10.79 21.04 3.45
CA PHE A 106 -10.19 20.29 2.34
C PHE A 106 -8.71 20.63 2.10
N ALA A 107 -8.37 21.92 2.05
CA ALA A 107 -6.99 22.34 1.78
C ALA A 107 -6.05 21.99 2.94
N ALA A 108 -6.52 22.11 4.18
CA ALA A 108 -5.73 21.75 5.37
C ALA A 108 -5.48 20.24 5.45
N VAL A 109 -6.48 19.43 5.11
CA VAL A 109 -6.34 17.96 5.07
C VAL A 109 -5.37 17.55 3.97
N LYS A 110 -5.44 18.17 2.80
CA LYS A 110 -4.53 17.90 1.68
C LYS A 110 -3.08 18.23 2.06
N GLU A 111 -2.84 19.36 2.70
CA GLU A 111 -1.51 19.75 3.16
C GLU A 111 -0.97 18.77 4.22
N LEU A 112 -1.81 18.30 5.14
CA LEU A 112 -1.44 17.24 6.09
C LEU A 112 -1.01 15.96 5.38
N VAL A 113 -1.75 15.54 4.35
CA VAL A 113 -1.39 14.34 3.57
C VAL A 113 -0.06 14.54 2.84
N TYR A 114 0.19 15.72 2.26
CA TYR A 114 1.48 16.01 1.64
C TYR A 114 2.63 15.92 2.65
N GLN A 115 2.47 16.49 3.83
CA GLN A 115 3.47 16.38 4.89
C GLN A 115 3.75 14.92 5.24
N ARG A 116 2.69 14.14 5.52
CA ARG A 116 2.81 12.74 5.94
C ARG A 116 3.34 11.83 4.84
N LEU A 117 2.98 12.05 3.58
CA LEU A 117 3.60 11.35 2.45
C LEU A 117 5.10 11.62 2.39
N THR A 118 5.53 12.87 2.61
CA THR A 118 6.95 13.21 2.67
C THR A 118 7.67 12.41 3.76
N GLU A 119 7.06 12.30 4.94
CA GLU A 119 7.63 11.56 6.07
C GLU A 119 7.69 10.05 5.80
N VAL A 120 6.60 9.46 5.29
CA VAL A 120 6.53 8.02 4.94
C VAL A 120 7.52 7.67 3.84
N ILE A 121 7.60 8.48 2.78
CA ILE A 121 8.53 8.24 1.68
C ILE A 121 10.00 8.38 2.14
N SER A 122 10.30 9.38 2.96
CA SER A 122 11.63 9.55 3.54
C SER A 122 12.00 8.37 4.44
N LEU A 123 11.04 7.87 5.21
CA LEU A 123 11.22 6.67 6.03
C LEU A 123 11.50 5.46 5.14
N ALA A 124 10.71 5.23 4.08
CA ALA A 124 10.91 4.13 3.14
C ALA A 124 12.31 4.16 2.51
N GLN A 125 12.78 5.34 2.10
CA GLN A 125 14.13 5.52 1.57
C GLN A 125 15.22 5.09 2.56
N SER A 126 15.04 5.37 3.85
CA SER A 126 15.98 4.94 4.89
C SER A 126 16.04 3.42 5.07
N TYR A 127 14.97 2.71 4.69
CA TYR A 127 14.91 1.24 4.64
C TYR A 127 15.32 0.66 3.27
N GLY A 128 15.55 1.49 2.26
CA GLY A 128 15.80 1.04 0.88
C GLY A 128 14.58 0.37 0.24
N VAL A 129 13.36 0.79 0.60
CA VAL A 129 12.09 0.24 0.14
C VAL A 129 11.47 1.17 -0.89
N GLN A 130 11.03 0.61 -2.02
CA GLN A 130 10.25 1.34 -3.03
C GLN A 130 8.81 1.54 -2.56
N VAL A 131 8.32 2.76 -2.63
CA VAL A 131 6.91 3.11 -2.40
C VAL A 131 6.18 3.22 -3.73
N VAL A 132 4.95 2.71 -3.78
CA VAL A 132 3.97 3.02 -4.82
C VAL A 132 2.76 3.69 -4.17
N ILE A 133 2.28 4.79 -4.74
CA ILE A 133 1.09 5.50 -4.24
C ILE A 133 -0.12 5.05 -5.05
N GLU A 134 -1.15 4.60 -4.35
CA GLU A 134 -2.39 4.14 -4.96
C GLU A 134 -3.43 5.27 -5.03
N ASN A 135 -4.17 5.33 -6.14
CA ASN A 135 -5.33 6.19 -6.25
C ASN A 135 -6.48 5.66 -5.38
N VAL A 136 -7.05 6.52 -4.56
CA VAL A 136 -8.10 6.16 -3.61
C VAL A 136 -9.48 6.24 -4.25
N GLY A 137 -10.38 5.31 -3.93
CA GLY A 137 -11.75 5.31 -4.40
C GLY A 137 -12.63 6.35 -3.69
N LEU A 138 -13.68 6.79 -4.38
CA LEU A 138 -14.72 7.63 -3.79
C LEU A 138 -15.51 6.82 -2.76
N ARG A 139 -15.60 7.33 -1.53
CA ARG A 139 -16.41 6.75 -0.46
C ARG A 139 -17.77 7.44 -0.39
N PRO A 140 -18.81 6.81 0.17
CA PRO A 140 -20.12 7.45 0.35
C PRO A 140 -20.09 8.79 1.09
N CYS A 141 -19.07 9.02 1.90
CA CYS A 141 -18.83 10.27 2.61
C CYS A 141 -18.06 11.34 1.80
N GLY A 142 -17.77 11.09 0.51
CA GLY A 142 -17.07 12.05 -0.34
C GLY A 142 -15.59 12.17 -0.03
N SER A 143 -14.89 11.07 0.16
CA SER A 143 -13.48 11.04 0.59
C SER A 143 -12.45 11.11 -0.55
N LEU A 144 -12.82 11.52 -1.76
CA LEU A 144 -11.87 11.78 -2.82
C LEU A 144 -11.11 13.08 -2.52
N LEU A 145 -9.86 12.94 -2.13
CA LEU A 145 -8.99 14.06 -1.77
C LEU A 145 -8.16 14.57 -2.95
N PHE A 146 -7.81 13.67 -3.87
CA PHE A 146 -7.04 13.96 -5.08
C PHE A 146 -7.85 13.54 -6.30
N ASP A 147 -8.14 14.45 -7.20
CA ASP A 147 -8.68 14.12 -8.52
C ASP A 147 -7.59 13.51 -9.42
N PHE A 148 -7.91 13.20 -10.66
CA PHE A 148 -6.97 12.53 -11.56
C PHE A 148 -5.71 13.37 -11.82
N GLU A 149 -5.84 14.66 -12.11
CA GLU A 149 -4.71 15.55 -12.38
C GLU A 149 -3.86 15.75 -11.12
N GLU A 150 -4.51 15.91 -9.99
CA GLU A 150 -3.84 16.04 -8.69
C GLU A 150 -3.13 14.75 -8.28
N TYR A 151 -3.72 13.56 -8.59
CA TYR A 151 -3.03 12.29 -8.40
C TYR A 151 -1.77 12.20 -9.26
N LEU A 152 -1.84 12.61 -10.54
CA LEU A 152 -0.65 12.65 -11.40
C LEU A 152 0.40 13.63 -10.88
N ALA A 153 -0.01 14.78 -10.37
CA ALA A 153 0.90 15.78 -9.80
C ALA A 153 1.64 15.29 -8.54
N LEU A 154 1.15 14.23 -7.86
CA LEU A 154 1.91 13.61 -6.77
C LEU A 154 3.27 13.09 -7.23
N PHE A 155 3.39 12.59 -8.44
CA PHE A 155 4.64 12.02 -8.97
C PHE A 155 5.63 13.08 -9.46
N GLU A 156 5.16 14.28 -9.75
CA GLU A 156 6.03 15.44 -9.93
C GLU A 156 6.60 15.91 -8.58
N ARG A 157 5.77 15.88 -7.53
CA ARG A 157 6.18 16.23 -6.17
C ARG A 157 7.06 15.17 -5.51
N TYR A 158 6.80 13.90 -5.78
CA TYR A 158 7.48 12.74 -5.20
C TYR A 158 8.06 11.82 -6.28
N PRO A 159 9.08 12.29 -7.04
CA PRO A 159 9.62 11.52 -8.18
C PRO A 159 10.27 10.19 -7.79
N GLN A 160 10.50 9.96 -6.50
CA GLN A 160 10.99 8.70 -5.97
C GLN A 160 9.88 7.65 -5.71
N ALA A 161 8.62 8.05 -5.72
CA ALA A 161 7.48 7.14 -5.65
C ALA A 161 7.00 6.75 -7.04
N LEU A 162 6.37 5.58 -7.17
CA LEU A 162 5.74 5.13 -8.40
C LEU A 162 4.21 5.15 -8.26
N ALA A 163 3.51 5.18 -9.38
CA ALA A 163 2.05 5.12 -9.43
C ALA A 163 1.56 3.67 -9.37
N LEU A 164 0.51 3.42 -8.58
CA LEU A 164 -0.31 2.22 -8.67
C LEU A 164 -1.74 2.65 -9.01
N MET A 165 -2.24 2.18 -10.15
CA MET A 165 -3.58 2.50 -10.59
C MET A 165 -4.53 1.37 -10.22
N ASP A 166 -5.36 1.58 -9.19
CA ASP A 166 -6.51 0.73 -8.94
C ASP A 166 -7.63 1.12 -9.92
N THR A 167 -7.96 0.20 -10.82
CA THR A 167 -8.96 0.41 -11.87
C THR A 167 -10.38 0.46 -11.31
N GLY A 168 -10.63 -0.21 -10.18
CA GLY A 168 -11.92 -0.14 -9.49
C GLY A 168 -12.13 1.25 -8.87
N HIS A 169 -11.12 1.79 -8.21
CA HIS A 169 -11.14 3.15 -7.69
C HIS A 169 -11.27 4.18 -8.81
N ALA A 170 -10.51 4.04 -9.90
CA ALA A 170 -10.59 4.91 -11.06
C ALA A 170 -12.00 4.91 -11.66
N HIS A 171 -12.62 3.72 -11.80
CA HIS A 171 -13.99 3.58 -12.30
C HIS A 171 -15.00 4.30 -11.39
N VAL A 172 -14.94 4.10 -10.08
CA VAL A 172 -15.82 4.75 -9.11
C VAL A 172 -15.66 6.28 -9.14
N ASN A 173 -14.44 6.76 -9.36
CA ASN A 173 -14.13 8.19 -9.48
C ASN A 173 -14.50 8.79 -10.86
N GLY A 174 -14.94 7.96 -11.81
CA GLY A 174 -15.27 8.41 -13.16
C GLY A 174 -14.05 8.79 -14.00
N TRP A 175 -12.87 8.28 -13.66
CA TRP A 175 -11.64 8.55 -14.40
C TRP A 175 -11.60 7.80 -15.72
N ASN A 176 -11.16 8.46 -16.79
CA ASN A 176 -10.92 7.82 -18.07
C ASN A 176 -9.47 7.29 -18.10
N ILE A 177 -9.32 6.00 -17.89
CA ILE A 177 -7.99 5.34 -17.87
C ILE A 177 -7.60 4.73 -19.22
N THR A 178 -8.37 4.99 -20.29
CA THR A 178 -8.10 4.46 -21.64
C THR A 178 -7.42 5.47 -22.55
N GLU A 179 -7.31 6.70 -22.14
CA GLU A 179 -6.59 7.78 -22.79
C GLU A 179 -5.27 8.06 -22.08
#